data_386d6984dd676ab90e211b4f993482e0
#
_entry.id   386d6984dd676ab90e211b4f993482e0
#
_cell.length_a   1.000
_cell.length_b   1.000
_cell.length_c   1.000
_cell.angle_alpha   90.00
_cell.angle_beta   90.00
_cell.angle_gamma   90.00
#
_symmetry.space_group_name_H-M   'P 1'
#
loop_
_entity.id
_entity.type
_entity.pdbx_description
1 polymer ?
#
loop_
_entity_poly.entity_id
_entity_poly.type
_entity_poly.pdbx_seq_one_letter_code
_entity_poly.pdbx_strand_id
1 'polypeptide(L)'
;MSIEVRGKASVKGRIFDGNEKLAGGINVSLDDKETITLFDGTYLFSGLSTGIHTIIVEVKGYKCVTKNIDLIADDSINIDIYLEEDIGNGMIYGNIIDSETKGPINVSGSVYLFNPVSNKRIDINPKTGYYEFLNITKGDYHLWVSILDYEDERKNIILEDNEKRRVDFIIKKKKETEPLWG
;
A
#
# COMPACT_ATOMS: atom_id res chain seq x y z
N MET A 1 21.10 28.76 -36.05
CA MET A 1 21.94 27.87 -35.22
C MET A 1 21.70 28.28 -33.78
N SER A 2 20.77 27.60 -33.11
CA SER A 2 20.42 27.91 -31.71
C SER A 2 21.52 27.36 -30.82
N ILE A 3 22.19 28.25 -30.07
CA ILE A 3 23.14 27.85 -29.05
C ILE A 3 22.28 27.28 -27.90
N GLU A 4 22.28 25.95 -27.72
CA GLU A 4 21.79 25.33 -26.52
C GLU A 4 22.67 25.82 -25.36
N VAL A 5 22.17 26.74 -24.57
CA VAL A 5 22.80 27.13 -23.30
C VAL A 5 22.63 25.93 -22.37
N ARG A 6 23.66 25.09 -22.30
CA ARG A 6 23.69 24.01 -21.28
C ARG A 6 23.75 24.70 -19.92
N GLY A 7 22.59 24.77 -19.28
CA GLY A 7 22.48 25.32 -17.95
C GLY A 7 23.30 24.49 -16.96
N LYS A 8 23.89 25.16 -15.99
CA LYS A 8 24.60 24.54 -14.86
C LYS A 8 23.71 24.38 -13.65
N ALA A 9 22.38 24.43 -13.85
CA ALA A 9 21.44 24.30 -12.75
C ALA A 9 21.51 22.91 -12.12
N SER A 10 21.19 22.85 -10.84
CA SER A 10 21.16 21.62 -10.05
C SER A 10 19.96 21.61 -9.10
N VAL A 11 19.45 20.43 -8.84
CA VAL A 11 18.40 20.17 -7.84
C VAL A 11 18.90 19.10 -6.90
N LYS A 12 18.86 19.37 -5.61
CA LYS A 12 19.23 18.43 -4.57
C LYS A 12 18.19 18.45 -3.46
N GLY A 13 18.20 17.47 -2.58
CA GLY A 13 17.32 17.43 -1.43
C GLY A 13 17.42 16.11 -0.71
N ARG A 14 16.49 15.90 0.20
CA ARG A 14 16.36 14.67 0.97
C ARG A 14 14.94 14.14 0.85
N ILE A 15 14.82 12.82 0.98
CA ILE A 15 13.52 12.17 1.10
C ILE A 15 13.37 11.68 2.54
N PHE A 16 12.19 11.97 3.10
CA PHE A 16 11.77 11.55 4.44
C PHE A 16 10.58 10.60 4.30
N ASP A 17 10.55 9.53 5.07
CA ASP A 17 9.39 8.65 5.18
C ASP A 17 8.26 9.28 6.00
N GLY A 18 7.12 8.57 6.15
CA GLY A 18 5.96 9.06 6.90
C GLY A 18 6.22 9.28 8.41
N ASN A 19 7.38 8.86 8.93
CA ASN A 19 7.82 9.10 10.30
C ASN A 19 8.94 10.13 10.40
N GLU A 20 9.13 10.93 9.34
CA GLU A 20 10.19 11.94 9.22
C GLU A 20 11.61 11.38 9.30
N LYS A 21 11.79 10.08 9.01
CA LYS A 21 13.11 9.46 8.91
C LYS A 21 13.63 9.55 7.48
N LEU A 22 14.95 9.72 7.36
CA LEU A 22 15.64 9.75 6.08
C LEU A 22 15.47 8.42 5.33
N ALA A 23 15.02 8.48 4.08
CA ALA A 23 14.71 7.33 3.24
C ALA A 23 15.75 7.12 2.14
N GLY A 24 16.67 6.19 2.35
CA GLY A 24 17.67 5.77 1.37
C GLY A 24 17.17 4.67 0.44
N GLY A 25 17.76 4.59 -0.76
CA GLY A 25 17.39 3.58 -1.77
C GLY A 25 16.11 3.88 -2.53
N ILE A 26 15.61 5.12 -2.48
CA ILE A 26 14.41 5.56 -3.18
C ILE A 26 14.78 6.07 -4.58
N ASN A 27 14.07 5.59 -5.60
CA ASN A 27 14.22 6.14 -6.95
C ASN A 27 13.53 7.49 -7.06
N VAL A 28 14.26 8.49 -7.59
CA VAL A 28 13.77 9.84 -7.85
C VAL A 28 13.94 10.10 -9.33
N SER A 29 12.86 10.46 -10.00
CA SER A 29 12.89 10.86 -11.41
C SER A 29 12.77 12.38 -11.54
N LEU A 30 13.54 12.95 -12.45
CA LEU A 30 13.42 14.34 -12.89
C LEU A 30 13.41 14.36 -14.41
N ASP A 31 12.23 14.57 -14.99
CA ASP A 31 11.93 14.38 -16.42
C ASP A 31 12.38 12.99 -16.89
N ASP A 32 13.39 12.91 -17.77
CA ASP A 32 13.98 11.69 -18.31
C ASP A 32 15.19 11.16 -17.52
N LYS A 33 15.58 11.85 -16.45
CA LYS A 33 16.71 11.46 -15.58
C LYS A 33 16.22 10.76 -14.33
N GLU A 34 17.01 9.81 -13.86
CA GLU A 34 16.76 9.09 -12.62
C GLU A 34 17.98 9.08 -11.72
N THR A 35 17.76 9.06 -10.43
CA THR A 35 18.78 8.85 -9.39
C THR A 35 18.18 8.07 -8.24
N ILE A 36 19.05 7.46 -7.43
CA ILE A 36 18.63 6.73 -6.22
C ILE A 36 19.17 7.49 -5.02
N THR A 37 18.32 7.72 -4.00
CA THR A 37 18.77 8.37 -2.77
C THR A 37 19.86 7.57 -2.08
N LEU A 38 20.84 8.26 -1.53
CA LEU A 38 21.86 7.67 -0.66
C LEU A 38 21.22 7.19 0.66
N PHE A 39 21.98 6.45 1.49
CA PHE A 39 21.49 5.92 2.77
C PHE A 39 20.99 7.01 3.75
N ASP A 40 21.48 8.25 3.59
CA ASP A 40 21.07 9.44 4.33
C ASP A 40 19.89 10.19 3.67
N GLY A 41 19.21 9.56 2.72
CA GLY A 41 18.06 10.10 2.00
C GLY A 41 18.38 11.17 0.97
N THR A 42 19.67 11.55 0.77
CA THR A 42 20.02 12.62 -0.15
C THR A 42 19.94 12.20 -1.62
N TYR A 43 19.54 13.12 -2.49
CA TYR A 43 19.59 12.98 -3.96
C TYR A 43 20.13 14.24 -4.61
N LEU A 44 20.65 14.09 -5.83
CA LEU A 44 21.22 15.20 -6.61
C LEU A 44 21.01 14.98 -8.11
N PHE A 45 20.49 15.99 -8.77
CA PHE A 45 20.52 16.16 -10.22
C PHE A 45 21.38 17.37 -10.56
N SER A 46 22.26 17.25 -11.55
CA SER A 46 23.15 18.34 -12.00
C SER A 46 23.15 18.46 -13.51
N GLY A 47 23.64 19.60 -14.01
CA GLY A 47 23.71 19.86 -15.44
C GLY A 47 22.31 19.97 -16.08
N LEU A 48 21.36 20.58 -15.35
CA LEU A 48 20.00 20.79 -15.82
C LEU A 48 19.93 22.04 -16.71
N SER A 49 19.04 22.02 -17.70
CA SER A 49 18.69 23.18 -18.50
C SER A 49 17.85 24.17 -17.70
N THR A 50 17.69 25.36 -18.24
CA THR A 50 16.67 26.32 -17.74
C THR A 50 15.30 25.91 -18.19
N GLY A 51 14.25 26.25 -17.41
CA GLY A 51 12.85 25.99 -17.70
C GLY A 51 12.18 25.09 -16.67
N ILE A 52 10.98 24.64 -17.01
CA ILE A 52 10.16 23.83 -16.11
C ILE A 52 10.61 22.38 -16.17
N HIS A 53 10.87 21.81 -15.01
CA HIS A 53 11.20 20.41 -14.78
C HIS A 53 10.20 19.77 -13.83
N THR A 54 10.00 18.47 -13.93
CA THR A 54 9.07 17.74 -13.07
C THR A 54 9.84 16.68 -12.29
N ILE A 55 9.79 16.75 -10.95
CA ILE A 55 10.24 15.68 -10.06
C ILE A 55 9.06 14.74 -9.79
N ILE A 56 9.33 13.45 -9.87
CA ILE A 56 8.38 12.39 -9.52
C ILE A 56 9.07 11.41 -8.56
N VAL A 57 8.39 11.10 -7.47
CA VAL A 57 8.80 10.05 -6.53
C VAL A 57 7.63 9.11 -6.32
N GLU A 58 7.79 7.87 -6.75
CA GLU A 58 6.78 6.82 -6.61
C GLU A 58 7.36 5.68 -5.76
N VAL A 59 6.77 5.48 -4.58
CA VAL A 59 7.19 4.46 -3.62
C VAL A 59 5.98 3.63 -3.22
N LYS A 60 6.13 2.33 -3.29
CA LYS A 60 5.05 1.41 -2.93
C LYS A 60 4.60 1.62 -1.49
N GLY A 61 3.29 1.81 -1.28
CA GLY A 61 2.69 2.09 0.03
C GLY A 61 2.68 3.57 0.43
N TYR A 62 3.14 4.45 -0.45
CA TYR A 62 3.09 5.91 -0.27
C TYR A 62 2.37 6.56 -1.43
N LYS A 63 1.83 7.75 -1.20
CA LYS A 63 1.25 8.58 -2.26
C LYS A 63 2.36 9.02 -3.23
N CYS A 64 2.06 8.99 -4.52
CA CYS A 64 2.98 9.53 -5.53
C CYS A 64 3.18 11.04 -5.29
N VAL A 65 4.44 11.48 -5.26
CA VAL A 65 4.80 12.90 -5.15
C VAL A 65 5.21 13.42 -6.51
N THR A 66 4.56 14.48 -6.98
CA THR A 66 4.91 15.19 -8.21
C THR A 66 5.13 16.67 -7.88
N LYS A 67 6.27 17.24 -8.28
CA LYS A 67 6.59 18.66 -8.10
C LYS A 67 7.15 19.27 -9.38
N ASN A 68 6.59 20.39 -9.79
CA ASN A 68 7.12 21.19 -10.88
C ASN A 68 8.10 22.24 -10.33
N ILE A 69 9.21 22.43 -11.01
CA ILE A 69 10.30 23.33 -10.63
C ILE A 69 10.63 24.16 -11.85
N ASP A 70 10.71 25.48 -11.70
CA ASP A 70 11.21 26.37 -12.76
C ASP A 70 12.66 26.75 -12.43
N LEU A 71 13.59 26.33 -13.28
CA LEU A 71 15.01 26.55 -13.11
C LEU A 71 15.49 27.68 -14.01
N ILE A 72 16.22 28.65 -13.43
CA ILE A 72 17.00 29.63 -14.16
C ILE A 72 18.47 29.21 -14.24
N ALA A 73 19.25 29.93 -15.05
CA ALA A 73 20.67 29.62 -15.25
C ALA A 73 21.45 29.65 -13.92
N ASP A 74 22.29 28.64 -13.72
CA ASP A 74 23.17 28.46 -12.56
C ASP A 74 22.46 28.29 -11.21
N ASP A 75 21.16 27.99 -11.22
CA ASP A 75 20.40 27.69 -10.00
C ASP A 75 20.92 26.45 -9.26
N SER A 76 20.87 26.52 -7.93
CA SER A 76 21.04 25.37 -7.05
C SER A 76 19.89 25.32 -6.06
N ILE A 77 18.86 24.54 -6.37
CA ILE A 77 17.64 24.47 -5.59
C ILE A 77 17.67 23.26 -4.64
N ASN A 78 17.25 23.47 -3.40
CA ASN A 78 17.05 22.38 -2.43
C ASN A 78 15.56 22.08 -2.31
N ILE A 79 15.19 20.82 -2.54
CA ILE A 79 13.80 20.34 -2.46
C ILE A 79 13.77 19.08 -1.59
N ASP A 80 13.29 19.24 -0.38
CA ASP A 80 13.00 18.09 0.48
C ASP A 80 11.61 17.53 0.17
N ILE A 81 11.50 16.20 0.20
CA ILE A 81 10.29 15.45 -0.12
C ILE A 81 9.93 14.62 1.10
N TYR A 82 8.68 14.77 1.54
CA TYR A 82 8.09 14.01 2.63
C TYR A 82 7.07 13.05 2.03
N LEU A 83 7.29 11.75 2.22
CA LEU A 83 6.39 10.71 1.76
C LEU A 83 5.21 10.58 2.73
N GLU A 84 4.01 10.59 2.19
CA GLU A 84 2.80 10.31 2.95
C GLU A 84 2.33 8.89 2.67
N GLU A 85 2.03 8.11 3.71
CA GLU A 85 1.48 6.77 3.53
C GLU A 85 0.18 6.80 2.75
N ASP A 86 0.07 5.92 1.76
CA ASP A 86 -1.18 5.69 1.04
C ASP A 86 -2.01 4.67 1.81
N ILE A 87 -2.82 5.16 2.72
CA ILE A 87 -3.73 4.32 3.52
C ILE A 87 -4.99 3.89 2.76
N GLY A 88 -5.22 4.46 1.57
CA GLY A 88 -6.40 4.20 0.74
C GLY A 88 -7.71 4.67 1.36
N ASN A 89 -8.79 4.54 0.60
CA ASN A 89 -10.17 4.82 1.02
C ASN A 89 -11.10 3.63 0.74
N GLY A 90 -10.54 2.51 0.31
CA GLY A 90 -11.30 1.30 0.04
C GLY A 90 -11.76 0.60 1.33
N MET A 91 -12.73 -0.28 1.17
CA MET A 91 -13.31 -1.08 2.24
C MET A 91 -13.56 -2.51 1.76
N ILE A 92 -13.19 -3.49 2.58
CA ILE A 92 -13.54 -4.89 2.38
C ILE A 92 -14.34 -5.34 3.58
N TYR A 93 -15.54 -5.84 3.36
CA TYR A 93 -16.45 -6.24 4.44
C TYR A 93 -17.28 -7.45 4.04
N GLY A 94 -17.88 -8.10 5.01
CA GLY A 94 -18.75 -9.24 4.76
C GLY A 94 -19.19 -9.95 6.02
N ASN A 95 -19.81 -11.10 5.81
CA ASN A 95 -20.27 -11.98 6.88
C ASN A 95 -19.66 -13.36 6.75
N ILE A 96 -19.37 -13.97 7.88
CA ILE A 96 -19.01 -15.38 7.98
C ILE A 96 -20.26 -16.15 8.33
N ILE A 97 -20.61 -17.10 7.48
CA ILE A 97 -21.87 -17.88 7.53
C ILE A 97 -21.50 -19.34 7.74
N ASP A 98 -22.14 -19.97 8.70
CA ASP A 98 -22.05 -21.40 8.92
C ASP A 98 -22.79 -22.16 7.79
N SER A 99 -22.12 -23.13 7.19
CA SER A 99 -22.66 -23.86 6.03
C SER A 99 -23.86 -24.77 6.36
N GLU A 100 -24.01 -25.19 7.61
CA GLU A 100 -25.08 -26.05 8.06
C GLU A 100 -26.31 -25.27 8.53
N THR A 101 -26.10 -24.31 9.42
CA THR A 101 -27.18 -23.51 9.99
C THR A 101 -27.68 -22.41 9.07
N LYS A 102 -26.88 -22.04 8.04
CA LYS A 102 -27.10 -20.89 7.13
C LYS A 102 -27.21 -19.56 7.87
N GLY A 103 -26.88 -19.55 9.14
CA GLY A 103 -26.83 -18.35 9.99
C GLY A 103 -25.40 -17.81 10.17
N PRO A 104 -25.27 -16.67 10.89
CA PRO A 104 -23.96 -16.15 11.24
C PRO A 104 -23.20 -17.15 12.11
N ILE A 105 -21.88 -17.16 11.93
CA ILE A 105 -21.02 -17.93 12.83
C ILE A 105 -21.13 -17.35 14.24
N ASN A 106 -21.42 -18.19 15.22
CA ASN A 106 -21.64 -17.78 16.61
C ASN A 106 -20.46 -18.14 17.51
N VAL A 107 -19.24 -17.98 16.97
CA VAL A 107 -17.98 -18.23 17.68
C VAL A 107 -16.96 -17.16 17.32
N SER A 108 -15.98 -16.99 18.20
CA SER A 108 -14.88 -16.07 17.95
C SER A 108 -13.95 -16.62 16.88
N GLY A 109 -13.42 -15.72 16.07
CA GLY A 109 -12.46 -16.03 15.02
C GLY A 109 -11.89 -14.77 14.40
N SER A 110 -11.05 -14.93 13.40
CA SER A 110 -10.38 -13.80 12.74
C SER A 110 -10.41 -13.94 11.23
N VAL A 111 -10.47 -12.79 10.59
CA VAL A 111 -10.20 -12.63 9.16
C VAL A 111 -8.86 -11.94 8.98
N TYR A 112 -8.06 -12.48 8.13
CA TYR A 112 -6.76 -11.94 7.74
C TYR A 112 -6.85 -11.41 6.32
N LEU A 113 -6.28 -10.24 6.12
CA LEU A 113 -6.13 -9.60 4.82
C LEU A 113 -4.66 -9.33 4.58
N PHE A 114 -4.11 -9.84 3.49
CA PHE A 114 -2.71 -9.62 3.16
C PHE A 114 -2.46 -9.43 1.68
N ASN A 115 -1.46 -8.62 1.42
CA ASN A 115 -0.82 -8.44 0.13
C ASN A 115 0.70 -8.26 0.35
N PRO A 116 1.52 -8.07 -0.73
CA PRO A 116 2.97 -7.93 -0.58
C PRO A 116 3.46 -6.74 0.28
N VAL A 117 2.59 -5.80 0.66
CA VAL A 117 2.97 -4.59 1.45
C VAL A 117 2.24 -4.47 2.78
N SER A 118 1.15 -5.20 3.00
CA SER A 118 0.32 -5.03 4.18
C SER A 118 -0.26 -6.35 4.67
N ASN A 119 -0.22 -6.54 5.98
CA ASN A 119 -0.92 -7.62 6.68
C ASN A 119 -1.83 -7.00 7.73
N LYS A 120 -3.13 -7.25 7.59
CA LYS A 120 -4.13 -6.80 8.56
C LYS A 120 -4.89 -8.01 9.11
N ARG A 121 -5.28 -7.93 10.36
CA ARG A 121 -6.14 -8.90 11.03
C ARG A 121 -7.28 -8.17 11.71
N ILE A 122 -8.47 -8.75 11.65
CA ILE A 122 -9.63 -8.28 12.40
C ILE A 122 -10.35 -9.45 13.03
N ASP A 123 -10.91 -9.24 14.21
CA ASP A 123 -11.75 -10.23 14.87
C ASP A 123 -13.18 -10.11 14.34
N ILE A 124 -13.82 -11.26 14.14
CA ILE A 124 -15.18 -11.37 13.66
C ILE A 124 -16.13 -11.05 14.81
N ASN A 125 -17.18 -10.28 14.54
CA ASN A 125 -18.25 -10.12 15.50
C ASN A 125 -19.02 -11.47 15.68
N PRO A 126 -18.91 -12.14 16.83
CA PRO A 126 -19.46 -13.48 16.99
C PRO A 126 -20.98 -13.53 16.95
N LYS A 127 -21.67 -12.42 17.15
CA LYS A 127 -23.14 -12.36 17.10
C LYS A 127 -23.70 -12.24 15.70
N THR A 128 -22.96 -11.59 14.81
CA THR A 128 -23.41 -11.26 13.45
C THR A 128 -22.58 -11.93 12.36
N GLY A 129 -21.42 -12.49 12.70
CA GLY A 129 -20.45 -12.97 11.74
C GLY A 129 -19.78 -11.85 10.92
N TYR A 130 -20.06 -10.58 11.23
CA TYR A 130 -19.59 -9.43 10.47
C TYR A 130 -18.11 -9.14 10.70
N TYR A 131 -17.44 -8.73 9.63
CA TYR A 131 -16.09 -8.21 9.65
C TYR A 131 -15.93 -7.05 8.66
N GLU A 132 -14.99 -6.15 8.91
CA GLU A 132 -14.67 -5.06 7.98
C GLU A 132 -13.20 -4.64 8.09
N PHE A 133 -12.60 -4.38 6.94
CA PHE A 133 -11.31 -3.71 6.82
C PHE A 133 -11.54 -2.34 6.19
N LEU A 134 -11.09 -1.29 6.86
CA LEU A 134 -11.18 0.09 6.40
C LEU A 134 -9.80 0.60 5.96
N ASN A 135 -9.80 1.66 5.18
CA ASN A 135 -8.59 2.32 4.69
C ASN A 135 -7.69 1.32 3.94
N ILE A 136 -8.26 0.71 2.91
CA ILE A 136 -7.57 -0.25 2.06
C ILE A 136 -7.25 0.41 0.73
N THR A 137 -5.99 0.33 0.31
CA THR A 137 -5.54 0.79 -1.01
C THR A 137 -6.05 -0.14 -2.11
N LYS A 138 -6.12 0.34 -3.34
CA LYS A 138 -6.34 -0.55 -4.49
C LYS A 138 -5.24 -1.61 -4.58
N GLY A 139 -5.57 -2.79 -5.07
CA GLY A 139 -4.59 -3.86 -5.28
C GLY A 139 -5.17 -5.26 -5.17
N ASP A 140 -4.27 -6.23 -5.30
CA ASP A 140 -4.58 -7.65 -5.16
C ASP A 140 -4.44 -8.05 -3.70
N TYR A 141 -5.47 -8.73 -3.18
CA TYR A 141 -5.53 -9.15 -1.78
C TYR A 141 -5.89 -10.62 -1.65
N HIS A 142 -5.33 -11.24 -0.62
CA HIS A 142 -5.70 -12.55 -0.14
C HIS A 142 -6.43 -12.39 1.20
N LEU A 143 -7.65 -12.91 1.27
CA LEU A 143 -8.40 -13.04 2.52
C LEU A 143 -8.33 -14.49 2.99
N TRP A 144 -8.15 -14.64 4.28
CA TRP A 144 -8.14 -15.92 4.95
C TRP A 144 -8.97 -15.85 6.23
N VAL A 145 -9.92 -16.76 6.38
CA VAL A 145 -10.73 -16.93 7.59
C VAL A 145 -10.18 -18.12 8.37
N SER A 146 -9.88 -17.90 9.65
CA SER A 146 -9.47 -18.96 10.57
C SER A 146 -10.30 -18.93 11.83
N ILE A 147 -11.04 -19.99 12.08
CA ILE A 147 -11.94 -20.18 13.21
C ILE A 147 -11.73 -21.58 13.79
N LEU A 148 -11.67 -21.66 15.12
CA LEU A 148 -11.52 -22.93 15.79
C LEU A 148 -12.68 -23.88 15.43
N ASP A 149 -12.39 -25.14 15.17
CA ASP A 149 -13.30 -26.21 14.78
C ASP A 149 -13.97 -26.05 13.41
N TYR A 150 -13.57 -25.05 12.62
CA TYR A 150 -14.01 -24.87 11.23
C TYR A 150 -12.86 -25.06 10.24
N GLU A 151 -13.21 -25.46 9.02
CA GLU A 151 -12.27 -25.50 7.92
C GLU A 151 -11.87 -24.09 7.54
N ASP A 152 -10.57 -23.89 7.29
CA ASP A 152 -10.07 -22.59 6.84
C ASP A 152 -10.55 -22.30 5.41
N GLU A 153 -10.96 -21.06 5.16
CA GLU A 153 -11.41 -20.63 3.83
C GLU A 153 -10.59 -19.43 3.36
N ARG A 154 -10.33 -19.40 2.04
CA ARG A 154 -9.48 -18.36 1.42
C ARG A 154 -10.14 -17.82 0.17
N LYS A 155 -9.98 -16.52 -0.06
CA LYS A 155 -10.42 -15.83 -1.27
C LYS A 155 -9.37 -14.84 -1.76
N ASN A 156 -9.21 -14.76 -3.08
CA ASN A 156 -8.42 -13.73 -3.72
C ASN A 156 -9.38 -12.69 -4.29
N ILE A 157 -9.07 -11.43 -4.10
CA ILE A 157 -9.84 -10.31 -4.63
C ILE A 157 -8.91 -9.26 -5.20
N ILE A 158 -9.42 -8.52 -6.18
CA ILE A 158 -8.84 -7.28 -6.66
C ILE A 158 -9.73 -6.17 -6.15
N LEU A 159 -9.15 -5.19 -5.47
CA LEU A 159 -9.86 -4.00 -4.99
C LEU A 159 -9.48 -2.81 -5.87
N GLU A 160 -10.47 -2.15 -6.45
CA GLU A 160 -10.28 -0.92 -7.19
C GLU A 160 -10.17 0.29 -6.26
N ASP A 161 -9.77 1.43 -6.82
CA ASP A 161 -9.61 2.65 -6.03
C ASP A 161 -10.95 3.11 -5.43
N ASN A 162 -10.95 3.44 -4.13
CA ASN A 162 -12.14 3.83 -3.36
C ASN A 162 -13.30 2.81 -3.35
N GLU A 163 -13.05 1.57 -3.74
CA GLU A 163 -14.07 0.54 -3.81
C GLU A 163 -14.47 0.04 -2.42
N LYS A 164 -15.79 -0.26 -2.27
CA LYS A 164 -16.35 -0.98 -1.14
C LYS A 164 -16.75 -2.39 -1.61
N ARG A 165 -15.91 -3.37 -1.33
CA ARG A 165 -16.08 -4.74 -1.77
C ARG A 165 -16.69 -5.60 -0.67
N ARG A 166 -17.85 -6.21 -0.95
CA ARG A 166 -18.42 -7.22 -0.09
C ARG A 166 -17.88 -8.62 -0.42
N VAL A 167 -17.43 -9.34 0.60
CA VAL A 167 -16.88 -10.69 0.48
C VAL A 167 -17.42 -11.54 1.63
N ASP A 168 -18.45 -12.33 1.40
CA ASP A 168 -18.98 -13.26 2.38
C ASP A 168 -18.23 -14.59 2.33
N PHE A 169 -18.08 -15.27 3.46
CA PHE A 169 -17.54 -16.63 3.56
C PHE A 169 -18.61 -17.59 4.06
N ILE A 170 -18.70 -18.76 3.44
CA ILE A 170 -19.52 -19.87 3.90
C ILE A 170 -18.55 -20.95 4.36
N ILE A 171 -18.43 -21.14 5.67
CA ILE A 171 -17.47 -22.06 6.25
C ILE A 171 -18.13 -23.29 6.82
N LYS A 172 -17.37 -24.40 6.83
CA LYS A 172 -17.84 -25.70 7.25
C LYS A 172 -17.14 -26.13 8.53
N LYS A 173 -17.91 -26.70 9.45
CA LYS A 173 -17.36 -27.29 10.66
C LYS A 173 -16.49 -28.50 10.32
N LYS A 174 -15.34 -28.62 10.97
CA LYS A 174 -14.47 -29.80 10.84
C LYS A 174 -15.24 -31.03 11.32
N LYS A 175 -15.09 -32.14 10.60
CA LYS A 175 -15.64 -33.43 11.09
C LYS A 175 -14.85 -33.80 12.34
N GLU A 176 -15.59 -34.22 13.39
CA GLU A 176 -14.97 -34.83 14.53
C GLU A 176 -14.21 -36.08 14.06
N THR A 177 -12.90 -36.12 14.29
CA THR A 177 -12.14 -37.36 14.12
C THR A 177 -12.54 -38.28 15.27
N GLU A 178 -13.22 -39.39 14.99
CA GLU A 178 -13.45 -40.42 16.00
C GLU A 178 -12.10 -40.79 16.63
N PRO A 179 -12.04 -40.89 17.98
CA PRO A 179 -10.82 -41.30 18.62
C PRO A 179 -10.44 -42.73 18.16
N LEU A 180 -9.19 -42.89 17.72
CA LEU A 180 -8.62 -44.15 17.23
C LEU A 180 -8.46 -45.22 18.34
N TRP A 181 -9.31 -45.22 19.34
CA TRP A 181 -9.28 -46.19 20.44
C TRP A 181 -10.57 -47.02 20.42
N GLY A 182 -10.55 -48.11 19.68
CA GLY A 182 -11.41 -49.25 19.87
C GLY A 182 -10.66 -50.34 20.61
#